data_7193a71bff2869dcf373e55783aef162
#
_entry.id   7193a71bff2869dcf373e55783aef162
#
_cell.length_a   1.000
_cell.length_b   1.000
_cell.length_c   1.000
_cell.angle_alpha   90.00
_cell.angle_beta   90.00
_cell.angle_gamma   90.00
#
_symmetry.space_group_name_H-M   'P 1'
#
loop_
_entity.id
_entity.type
_entity.pdbx_description
1 polymer ?
#
loop_
_entity_poly.entity_id
_entity_poly.type
_entity_poly.pdbx_seq_one_letter_code
_entity_poly.pdbx_strand_id
1 'polypeptide(L)'
;MTEQKIDKRVARTKTRLKEGLADLMTRKSIQEITVKELVEYVHINRSTFYLHYSDISNMLENVKRELIEEIAEVMESYPPEPFSEESVVFMKDVFFSLGSNRKLYRSLMGKNGDPSFVQQVEDLVGEKCLTGLKRQFPNEMNMLKYSYRFCLSGCVGLIRSWLQKDPEDSETPEEMADQSFRLIMSVIRETHPRIRR
;
A
#
# COMPACT_ATOMS: atom_id res chain seq x y z
N MET A 1 0.68 -34.96 -7.82
CA MET A 1 -0.28 -34.63 -6.71
C MET A 1 0.40 -34.12 -5.44
N THR A 2 1.69 -34.30 -5.25
CA THR A 2 2.41 -33.93 -4.00
C THR A 2 2.85 -32.47 -3.96
N GLU A 3 3.31 -31.89 -5.06
CA GLU A 3 3.85 -30.52 -5.15
C GLU A 3 2.77 -29.44 -4.90
N GLN A 4 1.64 -29.50 -5.56
CA GLN A 4 0.51 -28.56 -5.35
C GLN A 4 -0.04 -28.55 -3.92
N LYS A 5 0.08 -29.66 -3.19
CA LYS A 5 -0.38 -29.76 -1.79
C LYS A 5 0.62 -29.14 -0.82
N ILE A 6 1.91 -29.20 -1.15
CA ILE A 6 2.99 -28.58 -0.40
C ILE A 6 2.90 -27.05 -0.56
N ASP A 7 2.73 -26.56 -1.80
CA ASP A 7 2.57 -25.12 -2.09
C ASP A 7 1.39 -24.48 -1.34
N LYS A 8 0.22 -25.13 -1.34
CA LYS A 8 -0.95 -24.64 -0.59
C LYS A 8 -0.72 -24.59 0.91
N ARG A 9 0.03 -25.53 1.48
CA ARG A 9 0.36 -25.55 2.90
C ARG A 9 1.33 -24.43 3.26
N VAL A 10 2.34 -24.22 2.44
CA VAL A 10 3.33 -23.13 2.57
C VAL A 10 2.61 -21.78 2.50
N ALA A 11 1.79 -21.55 1.47
CA ALA A 11 1.03 -20.31 1.31
C ALA A 11 0.15 -20.03 2.52
N ARG A 12 -0.61 -21.03 3.01
CA ARG A 12 -1.46 -20.89 4.19
C ARG A 12 -0.66 -20.55 5.45
N THR A 13 0.53 -21.13 5.61
CA THR A 13 1.42 -20.84 6.74
C THR A 13 1.90 -19.40 6.68
N LYS A 14 2.36 -18.93 5.53
CA LYS A 14 2.79 -17.55 5.32
C LYS A 14 1.66 -16.56 5.61
N THR A 15 0.43 -16.83 5.11
CA THR A 15 -0.74 -15.98 5.38
C THR A 15 -1.00 -15.87 6.89
N ARG A 16 -1.06 -16.99 7.61
CA ARG A 16 -1.27 -16.98 9.06
C ARG A 16 -0.19 -16.19 9.81
N LEU A 17 1.07 -16.35 9.42
CA LEU A 17 2.18 -15.59 10.02
C LEU A 17 2.01 -14.09 9.75
N LYS A 18 1.69 -13.68 8.53
CA LYS A 18 1.48 -12.27 8.16
C LYS A 18 0.31 -11.65 8.93
N GLU A 19 -0.83 -12.35 9.01
CA GLU A 19 -1.99 -11.89 9.78
C GLU A 19 -1.68 -11.75 11.27
N GLY A 20 -0.98 -12.72 11.84
CA GLY A 20 -0.56 -12.67 13.23
C GLY A 20 0.44 -11.55 13.53
N LEU A 21 1.39 -11.30 12.61
CA LEU A 21 2.29 -10.17 12.71
C LEU A 21 1.54 -8.85 12.69
N ALA A 22 0.60 -8.68 11.74
CA ALA A 22 -0.24 -7.49 11.65
C ALA A 22 -1.04 -7.25 12.94
N ASP A 23 -1.62 -8.32 13.53
CA ASP A 23 -2.35 -8.22 14.81
C ASP A 23 -1.46 -7.76 15.96
N LEU A 24 -0.27 -8.32 16.08
CA LEU A 24 0.67 -7.93 17.13
C LEU A 24 1.14 -6.48 16.95
N MET A 25 1.38 -6.04 15.72
CA MET A 25 1.77 -4.66 15.41
C MET A 25 0.68 -3.62 15.74
N THR A 26 -0.60 -4.00 15.82
CA THR A 26 -1.63 -3.08 16.32
C THR A 26 -1.46 -2.73 17.80
N ARG A 27 -0.77 -3.57 18.57
CA ARG A 27 -0.67 -3.49 20.04
C ARG A 27 0.68 -2.99 20.53
N LYS A 28 1.76 -3.24 19.78
CA LYS A 28 3.12 -2.89 20.16
C LYS A 28 4.03 -2.70 18.95
N SER A 29 5.18 -2.10 19.17
CA SER A 29 6.16 -1.87 18.12
C SER A 29 6.78 -3.19 17.62
N ILE A 30 7.28 -3.19 16.39
CA ILE A 30 7.90 -4.37 15.77
C ILE A 30 9.11 -4.88 16.57
N GLN A 31 9.86 -3.99 17.21
CA GLN A 31 11.04 -4.33 18.03
C GLN A 31 10.69 -5.13 19.27
N GLU A 32 9.45 -5.06 19.75
CA GLU A 32 8.96 -5.77 20.91
C GLU A 32 8.35 -7.13 20.58
N ILE A 33 8.15 -7.42 19.28
CA ILE A 33 7.57 -8.69 18.82
C ILE A 33 8.68 -9.74 18.70
N THR A 34 8.48 -10.89 19.33
CA THR A 34 9.42 -12.02 19.28
C THR A 34 8.86 -13.15 18.42
N VAL A 35 9.78 -13.96 17.84
CA VAL A 35 9.38 -15.18 17.10
C VAL A 35 8.56 -16.10 17.99
N LYS A 36 8.94 -16.26 19.27
CA LYS A 36 8.19 -17.10 20.23
C LYS A 36 6.74 -16.65 20.34
N GLU A 37 6.53 -15.38 20.58
CA GLU A 37 5.20 -14.81 20.73
C GLU A 37 4.36 -14.96 19.46
N LEU A 38 4.94 -14.64 18.28
CA LEU A 38 4.22 -14.76 17.02
C LEU A 38 3.78 -16.20 16.75
N VAL A 39 4.67 -17.20 16.93
CA VAL A 39 4.32 -18.60 16.63
C VAL A 39 3.31 -19.17 17.62
N GLU A 40 3.38 -18.77 18.90
CA GLU A 40 2.38 -19.09 19.91
C GLU A 40 1.02 -18.47 19.56
N TYR A 41 1.00 -17.20 19.16
CA TYR A 41 -0.21 -16.46 18.74
C TYR A 41 -0.91 -17.13 17.56
N VAL A 42 -0.14 -17.53 16.52
CA VAL A 42 -0.70 -18.17 15.31
C VAL A 42 -0.75 -19.70 15.40
N HIS A 43 -0.43 -20.31 16.55
CA HIS A 43 -0.42 -21.76 16.75
C HIS A 43 0.39 -22.54 15.70
N ILE A 44 1.64 -22.15 15.49
CA ILE A 44 2.59 -22.78 14.57
C ILE A 44 3.85 -23.17 15.33
N ASN A 45 4.53 -24.24 14.93
CA ASN A 45 5.82 -24.59 15.52
C ASN A 45 6.91 -23.59 15.13
N ARG A 46 7.81 -23.29 16.07
CA ARG A 46 8.95 -22.39 15.84
C ARG A 46 9.84 -22.84 14.67
N SER A 47 10.04 -24.15 14.50
CA SER A 47 10.75 -24.71 13.33
C SER A 47 10.08 -24.35 12.00
N THR A 48 8.75 -24.32 11.96
CA THR A 48 7.99 -23.93 10.78
C THR A 48 8.21 -22.45 10.42
N PHE A 49 8.33 -21.56 11.41
CA PHE A 49 8.69 -20.15 11.17
C PHE A 49 10.05 -20.05 10.45
N TYR A 50 11.07 -20.73 10.99
CA TYR A 50 12.43 -20.69 10.47
C TYR A 50 12.62 -21.34 9.09
N LEU A 51 11.63 -22.08 8.58
CA LEU A 51 11.60 -22.52 7.20
C LEU A 51 11.30 -21.36 6.20
N HIS A 52 10.74 -20.26 6.69
CA HIS A 52 10.29 -19.13 5.87
C HIS A 52 11.06 -17.83 6.14
N TYR A 53 11.44 -17.58 7.39
CA TYR A 53 12.04 -16.32 7.82
C TYR A 53 13.13 -16.58 8.86
N SER A 54 14.21 -15.78 8.82
CA SER A 54 15.30 -15.88 9.82
C SER A 54 14.91 -15.30 11.18
N ASP A 55 14.13 -14.22 11.18
CA ASP A 55 13.67 -13.49 12.36
C ASP A 55 12.47 -12.59 12.01
N ILE A 56 11.96 -11.85 12.99
CA ILE A 56 10.80 -10.94 12.81
C ILE A 56 11.13 -9.79 11.85
N SER A 57 12.35 -9.23 11.91
CA SER A 57 12.75 -8.14 11.03
C SER A 57 12.82 -8.59 9.57
N ASN A 58 13.40 -9.76 9.32
CA ASN A 58 13.42 -10.37 7.99
C ASN A 58 12.01 -10.65 7.48
N MET A 59 11.12 -11.13 8.34
CA MET A 59 9.72 -11.35 7.97
C MET A 59 9.03 -10.03 7.59
N LEU A 60 9.21 -8.97 8.38
CA LEU A 60 8.65 -7.65 8.09
C LEU A 60 9.13 -7.11 6.73
N GLU A 61 10.44 -7.18 6.48
CA GLU A 61 11.01 -6.72 5.19
C GLU A 61 10.46 -7.51 4.00
N ASN A 62 10.23 -8.83 4.14
CA ASN A 62 9.59 -9.62 3.10
C ASN A 62 8.13 -9.20 2.87
N VAL A 63 7.37 -8.95 3.95
CA VAL A 63 5.98 -8.45 3.85
C VAL A 63 5.93 -7.10 3.16
N LYS A 64 6.77 -6.16 3.57
CA LYS A 64 6.86 -4.82 2.95
C LYS A 64 7.17 -4.91 1.45
N ARG A 65 8.17 -5.72 1.08
CA ARG A 65 8.54 -5.91 -0.32
C ARG A 65 7.39 -6.48 -1.14
N GLU A 66 6.70 -7.52 -0.68
CA GLU A 66 5.55 -8.09 -1.37
C GLU A 66 4.43 -7.06 -1.59
N LEU A 67 4.11 -6.22 -0.59
CA LEU A 67 3.10 -5.18 -0.72
C LEU A 67 3.52 -4.04 -1.67
N ILE A 68 4.80 -3.70 -1.70
CA ILE A 68 5.35 -2.72 -2.65
C ILE A 68 5.33 -3.28 -4.08
N GLU A 69 5.68 -4.55 -4.25
CA GLU A 69 5.60 -5.25 -5.54
C GLU A 69 4.16 -5.29 -6.07
N GLU A 70 3.16 -5.57 -5.22
CA GLU A 70 1.74 -5.52 -5.59
C GLU A 70 1.33 -4.12 -6.10
N ILE A 71 1.76 -3.05 -5.42
CA ILE A 71 1.49 -1.68 -5.87
C ILE A 71 2.19 -1.39 -7.20
N ALA A 72 3.45 -1.84 -7.35
CA ALA A 72 4.21 -1.66 -8.58
C ALA A 72 3.54 -2.37 -9.77
N GLU A 73 3.05 -3.60 -9.60
CA GLU A 73 2.32 -4.36 -10.62
C GLU A 73 1.04 -3.63 -11.05
N VAL A 74 0.26 -3.10 -10.09
CA VAL A 74 -0.90 -2.27 -10.42
C VAL A 74 -0.47 -1.06 -11.25
N MET A 75 0.59 -0.36 -10.85
CA MET A 75 1.08 0.80 -11.58
C MET A 75 1.61 0.47 -12.98
N GLU A 76 2.21 -0.70 -13.18
CA GLU A 76 2.71 -1.14 -14.49
C GLU A 76 1.59 -1.46 -15.48
N SER A 77 0.42 -1.84 -14.98
CA SER A 77 -0.75 -2.17 -15.79
C SER A 77 -1.40 -0.95 -16.44
N TYR A 78 -1.01 0.27 -16.03
CA TYR A 78 -1.59 1.52 -16.53
C TYR A 78 -0.53 2.40 -17.22
N PRO A 79 -0.88 3.02 -18.37
CA PRO A 79 0.00 3.96 -19.04
C PRO A 79 0.25 5.17 -18.12
N PRO A 80 1.43 5.80 -18.19
CA PRO A 80 1.77 6.96 -17.37
C PRO A 80 1.13 8.24 -17.92
N GLU A 81 -0.17 8.21 -18.24
CA GLU A 81 -0.93 9.37 -18.69
C GLU A 81 -1.76 9.92 -17.53
N PRO A 82 -1.23 10.94 -16.81
CA PRO A 82 -1.96 11.53 -15.71
C PRO A 82 -3.23 12.23 -16.24
N PHE A 83 -4.29 12.16 -15.44
CA PHE A 83 -5.59 12.80 -15.68
C PHE A 83 -6.44 12.20 -16.81
N SER A 84 -6.15 10.98 -17.25
CA SER A 84 -6.97 10.21 -18.18
C SER A 84 -8.11 9.46 -17.46
N GLU A 85 -9.03 8.88 -18.22
CA GLU A 85 -10.06 8.00 -17.66
C GLU A 85 -9.45 6.77 -17.00
N GLU A 86 -8.32 6.27 -17.53
CA GLU A 86 -7.55 5.17 -16.93
C GLU A 86 -7.00 5.51 -15.55
N SER A 87 -6.79 6.81 -15.24
CA SER A 87 -6.37 7.23 -13.90
C SER A 87 -7.41 6.91 -12.83
N VAL A 88 -8.71 6.91 -13.15
CA VAL A 88 -9.79 6.49 -12.23
C VAL A 88 -9.70 4.98 -11.98
N VAL A 89 -9.51 4.20 -13.05
CA VAL A 89 -9.41 2.74 -12.96
C VAL A 89 -8.16 2.36 -12.15
N PHE A 90 -7.04 3.01 -12.42
CA PHE A 90 -5.82 2.87 -11.62
C PHE A 90 -6.08 3.12 -10.13
N MET A 91 -6.75 4.22 -9.78
CA MET A 91 -7.07 4.51 -8.38
C MET A 91 -7.95 3.43 -7.75
N LYS A 92 -8.93 2.90 -8.50
CA LYS A 92 -9.77 1.79 -8.03
C LYS A 92 -8.93 0.54 -7.72
N ASP A 93 -8.04 0.15 -8.62
CA ASP A 93 -7.20 -1.03 -8.42
C ASP A 93 -6.23 -0.86 -7.25
N VAL A 94 -5.69 0.35 -7.05
CA VAL A 94 -4.88 0.66 -5.85
C VAL A 94 -5.72 0.47 -4.57
N PHE A 95 -6.92 1.05 -4.50
CA PHE A 95 -7.77 0.89 -3.31
C PHE A 95 -8.26 -0.54 -3.11
N PHE A 96 -8.50 -1.30 -4.18
CA PHE A 96 -8.79 -2.73 -4.09
C PHE A 96 -7.63 -3.53 -3.53
N SER A 97 -6.40 -3.31 -4.00
CA SER A 97 -5.19 -3.96 -3.46
C SER A 97 -5.02 -3.64 -1.96
N LEU A 98 -5.18 -2.35 -1.59
CA LEU A 98 -5.14 -1.94 -0.19
C LEU A 98 -6.23 -2.62 0.65
N GLY A 99 -7.45 -2.74 0.11
CA GLY A 99 -8.58 -3.41 0.76
C GLY A 99 -8.35 -4.91 0.95
N SER A 100 -7.76 -5.57 -0.04
CA SER A 100 -7.47 -7.01 -0.01
C SER A 100 -6.45 -7.37 1.08
N ASN A 101 -5.50 -6.49 1.36
CA ASN A 101 -4.47 -6.65 2.38
C ASN A 101 -4.63 -5.64 3.55
N ARG A 102 -5.90 -5.19 3.80
CA ARG A 102 -6.24 -4.09 4.72
C ARG A 102 -5.52 -4.17 6.07
N LYS A 103 -5.49 -5.37 6.66
CA LYS A 103 -4.89 -5.60 7.98
C LYS A 103 -3.39 -5.30 8.00
N LEU A 104 -2.66 -5.73 6.97
CA LEU A 104 -1.23 -5.47 6.83
C LEU A 104 -0.95 -3.98 6.59
N TYR A 105 -1.66 -3.35 5.64
CA TYR A 105 -1.51 -1.93 5.40
C TYR A 105 -1.88 -1.09 6.63
N ARG A 106 -2.98 -1.44 7.33
CA ARG A 106 -3.39 -0.78 8.58
C ARG A 106 -2.29 -0.85 9.63
N SER A 107 -1.64 -2.00 9.79
CA SER A 107 -0.57 -2.19 10.77
C SER A 107 0.69 -1.41 10.39
N LEU A 108 1.11 -1.47 9.11
CA LEU A 108 2.32 -0.79 8.62
C LEU A 108 2.18 0.74 8.59
N MET A 109 0.99 1.26 8.29
CA MET A 109 0.70 2.70 8.24
C MET A 109 0.17 3.26 9.56
N GLY A 110 -0.05 2.42 10.56
CA GLY A 110 -0.59 2.78 11.87
C GLY A 110 0.44 3.44 12.79
N LYS A 111 0.03 3.68 14.06
CA LYS A 111 0.86 4.35 15.08
C LYS A 111 2.16 3.59 15.37
N ASN A 112 2.11 2.27 15.40
CA ASN A 112 3.26 1.39 15.67
C ASN A 112 3.87 0.83 14.36
N GLY A 113 3.50 1.41 13.21
CA GLY A 113 3.92 0.96 11.89
C GLY A 113 5.35 1.35 11.56
N ASP A 114 5.69 1.20 10.28
CA ASP A 114 7.01 1.50 9.78
C ASP A 114 6.96 2.72 8.84
N PRO A 115 7.47 3.89 9.28
CA PRO A 115 7.51 5.09 8.44
C PRO A 115 8.26 4.89 7.13
N SER A 116 9.27 3.99 7.11
CA SER A 116 10.04 3.71 5.90
C SER A 116 9.21 3.03 4.81
N PHE A 117 8.18 2.25 5.19
CA PHE A 117 7.25 1.65 4.25
C PHE A 117 6.45 2.72 3.49
N VAL A 118 5.90 3.69 4.22
CA VAL A 118 5.15 4.80 3.60
C VAL A 118 6.04 5.59 2.65
N GLN A 119 7.28 5.89 3.06
CA GLN A 119 8.24 6.59 2.22
C GLN A 119 8.58 5.82 0.94
N GLN A 120 8.82 4.51 1.03
CA GLN A 120 9.09 3.67 -0.15
C GLN A 120 7.92 3.66 -1.14
N VAL A 121 6.67 3.61 -0.64
CA VAL A 121 5.46 3.71 -1.49
C VAL A 121 5.36 5.10 -2.13
N GLU A 122 5.59 6.17 -1.36
CA GLU A 122 5.58 7.54 -1.89
C GLU A 122 6.65 7.75 -2.97
N ASP A 123 7.84 7.20 -2.79
CA ASP A 123 8.94 7.28 -3.75
C ASP A 123 8.61 6.52 -5.04
N LEU A 124 8.08 5.29 -4.93
CA LEU A 124 7.65 4.48 -6.08
C LEU A 124 6.57 5.20 -6.91
N VAL A 125 5.52 5.66 -6.24
CA VAL A 125 4.41 6.40 -6.90
C VAL A 125 4.94 7.71 -7.47
N GLY A 126 5.81 8.40 -6.71
CA GLY A 126 6.42 9.68 -7.09
C GLY A 126 7.21 9.60 -8.37
N GLU A 127 8.10 8.65 -8.50
CA GLU A 127 8.96 8.47 -9.66
C GLU A 127 8.13 8.30 -10.95
N LYS A 128 7.14 7.41 -10.90
CA LYS A 128 6.30 7.09 -12.07
C LYS A 128 5.39 8.26 -12.46
N CYS A 129 4.67 8.85 -11.49
CA CYS A 129 3.77 9.96 -11.74
C CYS A 129 4.52 11.22 -12.21
N LEU A 130 5.64 11.59 -11.59
CA LEU A 130 6.41 12.76 -11.99
C LEU A 130 7.03 12.59 -13.37
N THR A 131 7.44 11.37 -13.75
CA THR A 131 7.93 11.08 -15.09
C THR A 131 6.83 11.30 -16.14
N GLY A 132 5.61 10.80 -15.89
CA GLY A 132 4.45 11.04 -16.76
C GLY A 132 4.10 12.52 -16.89
N LEU A 133 4.02 13.22 -15.75
CA LEU A 133 3.74 14.67 -15.70
C LEU A 133 4.80 15.47 -16.45
N LYS A 134 6.09 15.18 -16.29
CA LYS A 134 7.18 15.86 -16.99
C LYS A 134 7.09 15.67 -18.50
N ARG A 135 6.71 14.48 -18.96
CA ARG A 135 6.53 14.19 -20.39
C ARG A 135 5.36 14.98 -20.97
N GLN A 136 4.25 15.04 -20.25
CA GLN A 136 3.01 15.68 -20.73
C GLN A 136 3.03 17.21 -20.55
N PHE A 137 3.63 17.72 -19.47
CA PHE A 137 3.63 19.15 -19.09
C PHE A 137 5.04 19.67 -18.77
N PRO A 138 6.00 19.64 -19.72
CA PRO A 138 7.39 19.97 -19.42
C PRO A 138 7.58 21.41 -18.92
N ASN A 139 6.76 22.35 -19.38
CA ASN A 139 6.84 23.77 -19.04
C ASN A 139 6.15 24.14 -17.71
N GLU A 140 5.31 23.25 -17.17
CA GLU A 140 4.52 23.51 -15.95
C GLU A 140 5.16 22.86 -14.70
N MET A 141 6.25 22.10 -14.85
CA MET A 141 6.84 21.26 -13.79
C MET A 141 7.23 22.01 -12.52
N ASN A 142 7.57 23.30 -12.61
CA ASN A 142 8.01 24.07 -11.43
C ASN A 142 6.91 24.18 -10.35
N MET A 143 5.64 24.34 -10.75
CA MET A 143 4.51 24.40 -9.83
C MET A 143 3.83 23.05 -9.68
N LEU A 144 3.74 22.27 -10.76
CA LEU A 144 3.06 20.99 -10.79
C LEU A 144 3.63 19.97 -9.80
N LYS A 145 4.95 19.98 -9.56
CA LYS A 145 5.60 19.15 -8.53
C LYS A 145 5.08 19.42 -7.11
N TYR A 146 4.71 20.65 -6.78
CA TYR A 146 4.15 20.99 -5.46
C TYR A 146 2.70 20.53 -5.34
N SER A 147 1.89 20.77 -6.38
CA SER A 147 0.52 20.27 -6.44
C SER A 147 0.48 18.74 -6.37
N TYR A 148 1.38 18.08 -7.10
CA TYR A 148 1.55 16.63 -7.03
C TYR A 148 1.89 16.17 -5.59
N ARG A 149 2.91 16.76 -4.95
CA ARG A 149 3.30 16.38 -3.58
C ARG A 149 2.17 16.61 -2.59
N PHE A 150 1.44 17.70 -2.71
CA PHE A 150 0.24 17.97 -1.91
C PHE A 150 -0.83 16.89 -2.09
N CYS A 151 -1.15 16.53 -3.34
CA CYS A 151 -2.11 15.48 -3.66
C CYS A 151 -1.65 14.11 -3.12
N LEU A 152 -0.38 13.73 -3.32
CA LEU A 152 0.16 12.46 -2.84
C LEU A 152 0.06 12.35 -1.31
N SER A 153 0.54 13.36 -0.58
CA SER A 153 0.45 13.37 0.89
C SER A 153 -1.00 13.37 1.38
N GLY A 154 -1.90 14.08 0.68
CA GLY A 154 -3.34 14.04 0.94
C GLY A 154 -3.93 12.63 0.74
N CYS A 155 -3.58 11.96 -0.34
CA CYS A 155 -4.02 10.57 -0.61
C CYS A 155 -3.50 9.60 0.45
N VAL A 156 -2.24 9.69 0.85
CA VAL A 156 -1.68 8.87 1.95
C VAL A 156 -2.44 9.11 3.25
N GLY A 157 -2.79 10.37 3.56
CA GLY A 157 -3.62 10.72 4.71
C GLY A 157 -5.02 10.11 4.66
N LEU A 158 -5.68 10.17 3.50
CA LEU A 158 -7.01 9.56 3.26
C LEU A 158 -6.95 8.04 3.40
N ILE A 159 -5.98 7.38 2.76
CA ILE A 159 -5.76 5.93 2.85
C ILE A 159 -5.56 5.52 4.31
N ARG A 160 -4.70 6.24 5.05
CA ARG A 160 -4.46 5.97 6.47
C ARG A 160 -5.74 6.08 7.29
N SER A 161 -6.50 7.14 7.12
CA SER A 161 -7.78 7.34 7.82
C SER A 161 -8.79 6.25 7.49
N TRP A 162 -8.93 5.89 6.22
CA TRP A 162 -9.81 4.83 5.76
C TRP A 162 -9.43 3.47 6.34
N LEU A 163 -8.15 3.10 6.32
CA LEU A 163 -7.67 1.83 6.85
C LEU A 163 -7.86 1.69 8.37
N GLN A 164 -7.91 2.81 9.12
CA GLN A 164 -8.12 2.79 10.57
C GLN A 164 -9.58 2.59 10.98
N LYS A 165 -10.55 2.85 10.10
CA LYS A 165 -11.96 2.55 10.37
C LYS A 165 -12.21 1.04 10.42
N ASP A 166 -13.29 0.64 11.10
CA ASP A 166 -13.74 -0.73 11.02
C ASP A 166 -14.33 -0.99 9.61
N PRO A 167 -14.09 -2.18 9.01
CA PRO A 167 -14.53 -2.48 7.65
C PRO A 167 -16.04 -2.33 7.43
N GLU A 168 -16.85 -2.64 8.46
CA GLU A 168 -18.31 -2.55 8.39
C GLU A 168 -18.82 -1.11 8.36
N ASP A 169 -18.05 -0.15 8.90
CA ASP A 169 -18.39 1.28 8.97
C ASP A 169 -17.58 2.13 7.99
N SER A 170 -16.80 1.50 7.12
CA SER A 170 -15.93 2.21 6.19
C SER A 170 -16.48 2.25 4.78
N GLU A 171 -16.11 3.29 4.06
CA GLU A 171 -16.37 3.43 2.64
C GLU A 171 -15.78 2.23 1.86
N THR A 172 -16.40 1.88 0.74
CA THR A 172 -15.87 0.85 -0.16
C THR A 172 -14.58 1.32 -0.85
N PRO A 173 -13.75 0.40 -1.37
CA PRO A 173 -12.58 0.78 -2.17
C PRO A 173 -12.93 1.69 -3.35
N GLU A 174 -14.05 1.45 -4.04
CA GLU A 174 -14.54 2.30 -5.13
C GLU A 174 -14.86 3.71 -4.69
N GLU A 175 -15.62 3.87 -3.59
CA GLU A 175 -15.98 5.18 -3.05
C GLU A 175 -14.74 5.98 -2.67
N MET A 176 -13.76 5.32 -2.06
CA MET A 176 -12.49 5.96 -1.69
C MET A 176 -11.67 6.35 -2.91
N ALA A 177 -11.64 5.51 -3.95
CA ALA A 177 -10.97 5.82 -5.21
C ALA A 177 -11.59 7.03 -5.91
N ASP A 178 -12.91 7.03 -6.05
CA ASP A 178 -13.67 8.12 -6.68
C ASP A 178 -13.51 9.44 -5.89
N GLN A 179 -13.54 9.38 -4.57
CA GLN A 179 -13.34 10.56 -3.71
C GLN A 179 -11.91 11.10 -3.84
N SER A 180 -10.91 10.23 -3.79
CA SER A 180 -9.50 10.62 -3.93
C SER A 180 -9.23 11.23 -5.29
N PHE A 181 -9.73 10.61 -6.35
CA PHE A 181 -9.60 11.14 -7.72
C PHE A 181 -10.26 12.51 -7.87
N ARG A 182 -11.47 12.70 -7.37
CA ARG A 182 -12.17 14.01 -7.41
C ARG A 182 -11.38 15.09 -6.70
N LEU A 183 -10.78 14.81 -5.54
CA LEU A 183 -9.96 15.76 -4.80
C LEU A 183 -8.70 16.14 -5.58
N ILE A 184 -7.99 15.15 -6.14
CA ILE A 184 -6.82 15.38 -6.99
C ILE A 184 -7.18 16.28 -8.17
N MET A 185 -8.25 15.94 -8.91
CA MET A 185 -8.68 16.69 -10.08
C MET A 185 -9.12 18.11 -9.73
N SER A 186 -9.73 18.31 -8.56
CA SER A 186 -10.12 19.66 -8.10
C SER A 186 -8.89 20.53 -7.84
N VAL A 187 -7.87 19.99 -7.16
CA VAL A 187 -6.61 20.71 -6.92
C VAL A 187 -5.92 21.06 -8.25
N ILE A 188 -5.77 20.07 -9.14
CA ILE A 188 -5.07 20.26 -10.41
C ILE A 188 -5.80 21.26 -11.31
N ARG A 189 -7.11 21.15 -11.45
CA ARG A 189 -7.91 22.07 -12.28
C ARG A 189 -7.86 23.51 -11.79
N GLU A 190 -7.81 23.72 -10.47
CA GLU A 190 -7.77 25.05 -9.89
C GLU A 190 -6.37 25.68 -9.97
N THR A 191 -5.34 24.87 -9.70
CA THR A 191 -3.95 25.38 -9.69
C THR A 191 -3.30 25.42 -11.06
N HIS A 192 -3.79 24.64 -12.04
CA HIS A 192 -3.24 24.53 -13.39
C HIS A 192 -4.34 24.65 -14.47
N PRO A 193 -4.90 25.86 -14.70
CA PRO A 193 -6.01 26.06 -15.65
C PRO A 193 -5.72 25.60 -17.09
N ARG A 194 -4.44 25.55 -17.49
CA ARG A 194 -4.02 25.09 -18.83
C ARG A 194 -4.15 23.58 -19.03
N ILE A 195 -4.26 22.79 -17.94
CA ILE A 195 -4.45 21.34 -17.98
C ILE A 195 -5.93 20.98 -18.19
N ARG A 196 -6.83 21.96 -18.25
CA ARG A 196 -8.30 21.76 -18.41
C ARG A 196 -8.76 21.29 -19.79
N ARG A 197 -7.85 21.15 -20.76
CA ARG A 197 -8.25 20.86 -22.17
C ARG A 197 -7.92 19.42 -22.55
#